data_7bd83e76ab2b47ba0e74d590a1ce7ff7
#
_entry.id   7bd83e76ab2b47ba0e74d590a1ce7ff7
#
_cell.length_a   1.000
_cell.length_b   1.000
_cell.length_c   1.000
_cell.angle_alpha   90.00
_cell.angle_beta   90.00
_cell.angle_gamma   90.00
#
_symmetry.space_group_name_H-M   'P 1'
#
loop_
_entity.id
_entity.type
_entity.pdbx_description
1 polymer ?
#
loop_
_entity_poly.entity_id
_entity_poly.type
_entity_poly.pdbx_seq_one_letter_code
_entity_poly.pdbx_strand_id
1 'polypeptide(L)'
;MSGAGRDRPTSTAPTGSSARPSLVPCMMLRDGRVCVPGPTGPVPARNSEGEFFDPFDVVDHLARDYALLYVVDLDGIERVDPQLDYLQELSRDMPLWVDAGVRYADQGIDIIVAGARRAVLSSAYLKGPKELRRAWKLTTELVFELELEGGNQTQADPSWEQSDPFSLLQFVREVGIDHFVVSPRESDPDWTLVHRLSALGRTWVDGTFTAADAPRLAASGASGGIFHIDEILRNMPPSP
;
A
#
# COMPACT_ATOMS: atom_id res chain seq x y z
N MET A 1 59.18 0.05 -1.92
CA MET A 1 58.17 -0.81 -1.25
C MET A 1 56.80 -0.35 -1.72
N SER A 2 56.22 -1.18 -2.57
CA SER A 2 54.98 -0.91 -3.34
C SER A 2 53.78 -1.20 -2.48
N GLY A 3 52.89 -0.22 -2.29
CA GLY A 3 51.57 -0.37 -1.63
C GLY A 3 50.49 -0.45 -2.68
N ALA A 4 50.00 -1.67 -2.91
CA ALA A 4 48.91 -1.91 -3.84
C ALA A 4 47.57 -1.38 -3.27
N GLY A 5 47.01 -0.39 -3.94
CA GLY A 5 45.63 0.03 -3.75
C GLY A 5 44.67 -1.09 -4.19
N ARG A 6 43.79 -1.53 -3.27
CA ARG A 6 42.68 -2.44 -3.60
C ARG A 6 41.53 -1.59 -4.10
N ASP A 7 41.32 -1.66 -5.40
CA ASP A 7 40.06 -1.20 -6.02
C ASP A 7 38.89 -2.02 -5.48
N ARG A 8 37.92 -1.34 -4.84
CA ARG A 8 36.63 -1.92 -4.51
C ARG A 8 35.82 -1.95 -5.81
N PRO A 9 35.21 -3.09 -6.17
CA PRO A 9 34.29 -3.11 -7.29
C PRO A 9 33.05 -2.26 -6.97
N THR A 10 32.79 -1.28 -7.81
CA THR A 10 31.53 -0.55 -7.85
C THR A 10 30.42 -1.54 -8.20
N SER A 11 29.56 -1.81 -7.23
CA SER A 11 28.34 -2.60 -7.44
C SER A 11 27.42 -1.82 -8.40
N THR A 12 27.43 -2.23 -9.66
CA THR A 12 26.38 -1.85 -10.61
C THR A 12 25.10 -2.51 -10.17
N ALA A 13 24.12 -1.70 -9.75
CA ALA A 13 22.76 -2.14 -9.49
C ALA A 13 22.20 -2.83 -10.76
N PRO A 14 21.54 -3.99 -10.63
CA PRO A 14 20.91 -4.62 -11.78
C PRO A 14 19.72 -3.78 -12.24
N THR A 15 19.88 -3.15 -13.39
CA THR A 15 18.79 -2.54 -14.17
C THR A 15 17.92 -3.65 -14.74
N GLY A 16 16.62 -3.61 -14.43
CA GLY A 16 15.59 -4.31 -15.21
C GLY A 16 15.31 -5.74 -14.80
N SER A 17 14.67 -5.94 -13.65
CA SER A 17 13.89 -7.18 -13.46
C SER A 17 12.63 -7.08 -14.32
N SER A 18 12.53 -7.91 -15.37
CA SER A 18 11.33 -8.12 -16.20
C SER A 18 10.31 -9.01 -15.46
N ALA A 19 10.17 -8.87 -14.16
CA ALA A 19 9.12 -9.53 -13.41
C ALA A 19 7.76 -8.98 -13.87
N ARG A 20 6.80 -9.88 -14.13
CA ARG A 20 5.43 -9.45 -14.45
C ARG A 20 4.88 -8.61 -13.29
N PRO A 21 4.16 -7.52 -13.58
CA PRO A 21 3.50 -6.73 -12.54
C PRO A 21 2.60 -7.62 -11.68
N SER A 22 2.69 -7.46 -10.35
CA SER A 22 1.86 -8.22 -9.41
C SER A 22 0.52 -7.55 -9.20
N LEU A 23 -0.56 -8.33 -9.13
CA LEU A 23 -1.85 -7.84 -8.64
C LEU A 23 -1.94 -8.14 -7.14
N VAL A 24 -2.32 -7.14 -6.36
CA VAL A 24 -2.44 -7.20 -4.91
C VAL A 24 -3.90 -6.89 -4.55
N PRO A 25 -4.63 -7.86 -3.96
CA PRO A 25 -5.97 -7.60 -3.48
C PRO A 25 -5.96 -6.58 -2.34
N CYS A 26 -6.97 -5.70 -2.31
CA CYS A 26 -7.21 -4.72 -1.27
C CYS A 26 -8.48 -5.05 -0.52
N MET A 27 -8.37 -5.26 0.80
CA MET A 27 -9.47 -5.50 1.71
C MET A 27 -9.63 -4.31 2.65
N MET A 28 -10.83 -3.71 2.67
CA MET A 28 -11.19 -2.72 3.66
C MET A 28 -11.79 -3.41 4.89
N LEU A 29 -11.38 -3.00 6.09
CA LEU A 29 -11.82 -3.58 7.36
C LEU A 29 -12.41 -2.49 8.26
N ARG A 30 -13.60 -2.71 8.82
CA ARG A 30 -14.27 -1.84 9.80
C ARG A 30 -15.02 -2.67 10.83
N ASP A 31 -14.83 -2.39 12.12
CA ASP A 31 -15.48 -3.11 13.23
C ASP A 31 -15.39 -4.65 13.07
N GLY A 32 -14.23 -5.17 12.65
CA GLY A 32 -13.99 -6.59 12.37
C GLY A 32 -14.74 -7.15 11.16
N ARG A 33 -15.22 -6.32 10.24
CA ARG A 33 -15.97 -6.73 9.06
C ARG A 33 -15.32 -6.28 7.78
N VAL A 34 -15.35 -7.15 6.79
CA VAL A 34 -14.95 -6.80 5.43
C VAL A 34 -15.91 -5.77 4.85
N CYS A 35 -15.36 -4.70 4.28
CA CYS A 35 -16.13 -3.66 3.61
C CYS A 35 -15.80 -3.59 2.11
N VAL A 36 -16.75 -3.06 1.35
CA VAL A 36 -16.62 -2.77 -0.08
C VAL A 36 -17.00 -1.31 -0.35
N PRO A 37 -16.53 -0.70 -1.47
CA PRO A 37 -16.97 0.64 -1.85
C PRO A 37 -18.49 0.73 -1.97
N GLY A 38 -19.07 1.76 -1.37
CA GLY A 38 -20.49 2.08 -1.46
C GLY A 38 -20.71 3.53 -1.90
N PRO A 39 -21.97 3.94 -2.19
CA PRO A 39 -22.29 5.26 -2.75
C PRO A 39 -21.87 6.46 -1.87
N THR A 40 -21.82 6.27 -0.56
CA THR A 40 -21.50 7.32 0.42
C THR A 40 -20.28 6.97 1.28
N GLY A 41 -19.48 6.00 0.85
CA GLY A 41 -18.34 5.47 1.57
C GLY A 41 -18.40 3.94 1.76
N PRO A 42 -17.39 3.33 2.36
CA PRO A 42 -17.32 1.88 2.53
C PRO A 42 -18.49 1.32 3.33
N VAL A 43 -19.06 0.21 2.87
CA VAL A 43 -20.16 -0.50 3.51
C VAL A 43 -19.79 -1.96 3.79
N PRO A 44 -20.29 -2.59 4.88
CA PRO A 44 -20.03 -3.99 5.16
C PRO A 44 -20.50 -4.90 4.03
N ALA A 45 -19.60 -5.75 3.55
CA ALA A 45 -19.91 -6.72 2.50
C ALA A 45 -20.78 -7.87 3.01
N ARG A 46 -21.71 -8.33 2.15
CA ARG A 46 -22.59 -9.46 2.46
C ARG A 46 -22.56 -10.49 1.33
N ASN A 47 -22.68 -11.75 1.70
CA ASN A 47 -22.85 -12.87 0.77
C ASN A 47 -24.27 -12.91 0.20
N SER A 48 -24.55 -13.88 -0.67
CA SER A 48 -25.87 -14.09 -1.29
C SER A 48 -26.99 -14.43 -0.30
N GLU A 49 -26.65 -14.88 0.91
CA GLU A 49 -27.57 -15.22 1.99
C GLU A 49 -27.81 -14.01 2.93
N GLY A 50 -27.13 -12.89 2.69
CA GLY A 50 -27.24 -11.66 3.47
C GLY A 50 -26.36 -11.62 4.72
N GLU A 51 -25.48 -12.60 4.90
CA GLU A 51 -24.53 -12.67 6.01
C GLU A 51 -23.28 -11.85 5.72
N PHE A 52 -22.62 -11.34 6.76
CA PHE A 52 -21.34 -10.65 6.61
C PHE A 52 -20.23 -11.63 6.30
N PHE A 53 -19.30 -11.25 5.42
CA PHE A 53 -18.09 -12.01 5.22
C PHE A 53 -17.19 -11.93 6.46
N ASP A 54 -16.72 -13.11 6.91
CA ASP A 54 -15.67 -13.20 7.91
C ASP A 54 -14.33 -12.84 7.27
N PRO A 55 -13.55 -11.88 7.82
CA PRO A 55 -12.26 -11.49 7.25
C PRO A 55 -11.24 -12.64 7.20
N PHE A 56 -11.32 -13.61 8.10
CA PHE A 56 -10.41 -14.77 8.11
C PHE A 56 -10.72 -15.71 6.95
N ASP A 57 -12.00 -16.01 6.69
CA ASP A 57 -12.41 -16.83 5.53
C ASP A 57 -12.01 -16.16 4.20
N VAL A 58 -12.11 -14.83 4.14
CA VAL A 58 -11.69 -14.06 2.97
C VAL A 58 -10.18 -14.16 2.77
N VAL A 59 -9.38 -14.03 3.82
CA VAL A 59 -7.91 -14.15 3.73
C VAL A 59 -7.50 -15.57 3.33
N ASP A 60 -8.12 -16.60 3.90
CA ASP A 60 -7.89 -18.00 3.51
C ASP A 60 -8.17 -18.24 2.03
N HIS A 61 -9.22 -17.61 1.51
CA HIS A 61 -9.55 -17.69 0.10
C HIS A 61 -8.50 -16.99 -0.77
N LEU A 62 -8.10 -15.77 -0.41
CA LEU A 62 -7.13 -14.96 -1.15
C LEU A 62 -5.72 -15.57 -1.12
N ALA A 63 -5.31 -16.19 -0.02
CA ALA A 63 -3.97 -16.78 0.14
C ALA A 63 -3.68 -17.91 -0.86
N ARG A 64 -4.69 -18.46 -1.53
CA ARG A 64 -4.53 -19.51 -2.57
C ARG A 64 -3.92 -18.98 -3.85
N ASP A 65 -4.23 -17.71 -4.18
CA ASP A 65 -3.88 -17.11 -5.48
C ASP A 65 -2.95 -15.89 -5.34
N TYR A 66 -2.88 -15.27 -4.17
CA TYR A 66 -2.14 -14.04 -3.93
C TYR A 66 -1.09 -14.22 -2.81
N ALA A 67 0.06 -13.56 -2.98
CA ALA A 67 1.17 -13.64 -2.04
C ALA A 67 1.23 -12.48 -1.04
N LEU A 68 0.34 -11.50 -1.18
CA LEU A 68 0.31 -10.26 -0.41
C LEU A 68 -1.12 -9.72 -0.40
N LEU A 69 -1.57 -9.20 0.74
CA LEU A 69 -2.82 -8.47 0.90
C LEU A 69 -2.53 -7.02 1.32
N TYR A 70 -3.20 -6.07 0.66
CA TYR A 70 -3.27 -4.68 1.12
C TYR A 70 -4.51 -4.53 1.99
N VAL A 71 -4.34 -4.12 3.24
CA VAL A 71 -5.45 -3.92 4.18
C VAL A 71 -5.61 -2.44 4.47
N VAL A 72 -6.82 -1.93 4.26
CA VAL A 72 -7.23 -0.58 4.68
C VAL A 72 -8.03 -0.71 5.96
N ASP A 73 -7.44 -0.34 7.08
CA ASP A 73 -8.09 -0.34 8.39
C ASP A 73 -8.84 0.98 8.59
N LEU A 74 -10.14 0.94 8.34
CA LEU A 74 -11.00 2.12 8.41
C LEU A 74 -11.15 2.66 9.84
N ASP A 75 -11.06 1.82 10.87
CA ASP A 75 -11.12 2.27 12.26
C ASP A 75 -9.86 3.06 12.64
N GLY A 76 -8.69 2.59 12.19
CA GLY A 76 -7.44 3.34 12.31
C GLY A 76 -7.48 4.68 11.60
N ILE A 77 -8.01 4.70 10.36
CA ILE A 77 -8.14 5.91 9.56
C ILE A 77 -9.12 6.91 10.17
N GLU A 78 -10.34 6.47 10.49
CA GLU A 78 -11.43 7.35 10.89
C GLU A 78 -11.42 7.71 12.38
N ARG A 79 -11.02 6.75 13.24
CA ARG A 79 -11.12 6.84 14.70
C ARG A 79 -9.77 6.89 15.41
N VAL A 80 -8.66 6.70 14.69
CA VAL A 80 -7.30 6.55 15.27
C VAL A 80 -7.22 5.34 16.21
N ASP A 81 -8.00 4.31 15.93
CA ASP A 81 -8.13 3.09 16.73
C ASP A 81 -7.96 1.86 15.83
N PRO A 82 -6.71 1.51 15.43
CA PRO A 82 -6.47 0.42 14.51
C PRO A 82 -6.82 -0.93 15.13
N GLN A 83 -7.34 -1.83 14.31
CA GLN A 83 -7.82 -3.16 14.70
C GLN A 83 -6.65 -4.15 14.86
N LEU A 84 -5.69 -3.86 15.77
CA LEU A 84 -4.42 -4.58 15.90
C LEU A 84 -4.59 -6.09 16.12
N ASP A 85 -5.61 -6.51 16.89
CA ASP A 85 -5.87 -7.93 17.14
C ASP A 85 -6.29 -8.68 15.85
N TYR A 86 -7.14 -8.06 15.02
CA TYR A 86 -7.50 -8.61 13.71
C TYR A 86 -6.29 -8.68 12.78
N LEU A 87 -5.49 -7.61 12.73
CA LEU A 87 -4.27 -7.58 11.91
C LEU A 87 -3.28 -8.68 12.33
N GLN A 88 -3.15 -8.93 13.64
CA GLN A 88 -2.29 -9.98 14.16
C GLN A 88 -2.74 -11.38 13.72
N GLU A 89 -4.03 -11.65 13.78
CA GLU A 89 -4.57 -12.95 13.33
C GLU A 89 -4.43 -13.10 11.81
N LEU A 90 -4.86 -12.11 11.02
CA LEU A 90 -4.79 -12.15 9.55
C LEU A 90 -3.35 -12.30 9.03
N SER A 91 -2.37 -11.72 9.73
CA SER A 91 -0.95 -11.79 9.34
C SER A 91 -0.33 -13.19 9.44
N ARG A 92 -0.99 -14.12 10.12
CA ARG A 92 -0.55 -15.53 10.24
C ARG A 92 -0.72 -16.30 8.93
N ASP A 93 -1.75 -15.95 8.18
CA ASP A 93 -2.14 -16.66 6.98
C ASP A 93 -1.57 -16.02 5.71
N MET A 94 -1.33 -14.70 5.74
CA MET A 94 -0.89 -13.97 4.57
C MET A 94 -0.06 -12.72 4.94
N PRO A 95 1.03 -12.38 4.21
CA PRO A 95 1.74 -11.12 4.40
C PRO A 95 0.84 -9.91 4.15
N LEU A 96 0.85 -8.93 5.06
CA LEU A 96 -0.02 -7.75 4.99
C LEU A 96 0.80 -6.47 4.76
N TRP A 97 0.33 -5.60 3.87
CA TRP A 97 0.62 -4.17 3.89
C TRP A 97 -0.60 -3.47 4.48
N VAL A 98 -0.40 -2.66 5.51
CA VAL A 98 -1.53 -2.11 6.26
C VAL A 98 -1.51 -0.58 6.24
N ASP A 99 -2.57 0.01 5.68
CA ASP A 99 -2.91 1.42 5.87
C ASP A 99 -3.97 1.54 6.97
N ALA A 100 -3.55 2.07 8.11
CA ALA A 100 -4.42 2.39 9.24
C ALA A 100 -4.41 3.90 9.55
N GLY A 101 -4.14 4.73 8.56
CA GLY A 101 -4.11 6.18 8.69
C GLY A 101 -3.04 6.68 9.67
N VAL A 102 -1.83 6.17 9.57
CA VAL A 102 -0.69 6.52 10.44
C VAL A 102 -0.40 8.02 10.39
N ARG A 103 -0.51 8.68 11.54
CA ARG A 103 -0.24 10.12 11.71
C ARG A 103 1.13 10.39 12.31
N TYR A 104 1.59 9.51 13.20
CA TYR A 104 2.85 9.60 13.93
C TYR A 104 3.65 8.31 13.81
N ALA A 105 4.96 8.41 13.85
CA ALA A 105 5.88 7.29 13.63
C ALA A 105 5.62 6.07 14.53
N ASP A 106 5.25 6.28 15.78
CA ASP A 106 5.00 5.19 16.74
C ASP A 106 3.81 4.31 16.31
N GLN A 107 2.76 4.90 15.73
CA GLN A 107 1.61 4.15 15.22
C GLN A 107 2.00 3.17 14.11
N GLY A 108 2.98 3.54 13.25
CA GLY A 108 3.52 2.63 12.24
C GLY A 108 4.25 1.43 12.86
N ILE A 109 4.88 1.61 14.03
CA ILE A 109 5.50 0.51 14.78
C ILE A 109 4.44 -0.42 15.37
N ASP A 110 3.35 0.12 15.90
CA ASP A 110 2.26 -0.70 16.45
C ASP A 110 1.69 -1.64 15.37
N ILE A 111 1.55 -1.16 14.13
CA ILE A 111 1.13 -1.96 12.96
C ILE A 111 2.14 -3.09 12.66
N ILE A 112 3.45 -2.81 12.71
CA ILE A 112 4.49 -3.83 12.49
C ILE A 112 4.49 -4.86 13.63
N VAL A 113 4.35 -4.41 14.88
CA VAL A 113 4.27 -5.30 16.05
C VAL A 113 3.03 -6.19 16.00
N ALA A 114 1.93 -5.70 15.45
CA ALA A 114 0.73 -6.50 15.16
C ALA A 114 0.92 -7.51 14.00
N GLY A 115 2.13 -7.64 13.43
CA GLY A 115 2.45 -8.67 12.46
C GLY A 115 2.39 -8.23 10.99
N ALA A 116 2.06 -6.98 10.70
CA ALA A 116 2.10 -6.50 9.32
C ALA A 116 3.53 -6.58 8.75
N ARG A 117 3.63 -7.06 7.52
CA ARG A 117 4.91 -7.05 6.79
C ARG A 117 5.40 -5.65 6.51
N ARG A 118 4.48 -4.70 6.26
CA ARG A 118 4.81 -3.29 6.07
C ARG A 118 3.68 -2.41 6.60
N ALA A 119 4.06 -1.30 7.24
CA ALA A 119 3.14 -0.22 7.55
C ALA A 119 3.12 0.78 6.39
N VAL A 120 1.92 1.20 6.00
CA VAL A 120 1.69 2.23 4.98
C VAL A 120 1.63 3.60 5.65
N LEU A 121 2.42 4.52 5.13
CA LEU A 121 2.43 5.93 5.54
C LEU A 121 1.85 6.76 4.40
N SER A 122 0.62 7.25 4.56
CA SER A 122 -0.04 8.03 3.53
C SER A 122 0.28 9.53 3.64
N SER A 123 0.45 10.19 2.49
CA SER A 123 0.56 11.65 2.41
C SER A 123 -0.65 12.37 2.99
N ALA A 124 -1.82 11.73 2.96
CA ALA A 124 -3.08 12.28 3.48
C ALA A 124 -3.19 12.25 5.01
N TYR A 125 -2.38 11.46 5.71
CA TYR A 125 -2.52 11.30 7.16
C TYR A 125 -1.27 11.69 7.95
N LEU A 126 -0.08 11.37 7.43
CA LEU A 126 1.19 11.54 8.14
C LEU A 126 1.48 13.01 8.47
N LYS A 127 1.83 13.29 9.73
CA LYS A 127 2.11 14.63 10.25
C LYS A 127 3.49 15.15 9.86
N GLY A 128 3.71 15.23 8.54
CA GLY A 128 4.84 15.91 7.91
C GLY A 128 6.15 15.12 7.84
N PRO A 129 7.18 15.73 7.23
CA PRO A 129 8.45 15.08 6.91
C PRO A 129 9.27 14.67 8.14
N LYS A 130 9.01 15.31 9.29
CA LYS A 130 9.68 14.96 10.55
C LYS A 130 9.24 13.57 11.04
N GLU A 131 7.95 13.27 10.97
CA GLU A 131 7.42 11.96 11.34
C GLU A 131 7.85 10.87 10.34
N LEU A 132 7.92 11.19 9.04
CA LEU A 132 8.48 10.29 8.05
C LEU A 132 9.92 9.85 8.39
N ARG A 133 10.80 10.84 8.67
CA ARG A 133 12.18 10.55 9.06
C ARG A 133 12.28 9.78 10.37
N ARG A 134 11.36 10.04 11.31
CA ARG A 134 11.29 9.32 12.58
C ARG A 134 10.86 7.87 12.37
N ALA A 135 9.83 7.63 11.57
CA ALA A 135 9.37 6.29 11.24
C ALA A 135 10.48 5.46 10.58
N TRP A 136 11.21 6.03 9.60
CA TRP A 136 12.34 5.38 8.94
C TRP A 136 13.48 4.99 9.88
N LYS A 137 13.71 5.76 10.94
CA LYS A 137 14.70 5.40 11.97
C LYS A 137 14.26 4.25 12.87
N LEU A 138 12.97 4.04 13.01
CA LEU A 138 12.38 3.00 13.86
C LEU A 138 12.24 1.66 13.11
N THR A 139 11.89 1.71 11.83
CA THR A 139 11.72 0.52 10.98
C THR A 139 11.98 0.85 9.51
N THR A 140 12.48 -0.14 8.75
CA THR A 140 12.61 -0.07 7.29
C THR A 140 11.43 -0.73 6.56
N GLU A 141 10.51 -1.37 7.30
CA GLU A 141 9.35 -2.06 6.74
C GLU A 141 8.20 -1.08 6.47
N LEU A 142 8.45 -0.11 5.59
CA LEU A 142 7.53 0.97 5.26
C LEU A 142 7.17 0.96 3.76
N VAL A 143 5.95 1.38 3.48
CA VAL A 143 5.47 1.79 2.16
C VAL A 143 5.00 3.23 2.29
N PHE A 144 5.27 4.07 1.29
CA PHE A 144 4.70 5.40 1.25
C PHE A 144 3.59 5.48 0.21
N GLU A 145 2.41 5.85 0.65
CA GLU A 145 1.26 6.07 -0.21
C GLU A 145 1.11 7.54 -0.55
N LEU A 146 1.11 7.80 -1.85
CA LEU A 146 0.85 9.10 -2.44
C LEU A 146 -0.61 9.16 -2.88
N GLU A 147 -1.45 9.81 -2.10
CA GLU A 147 -2.83 10.06 -2.49
C GLU A 147 -2.91 11.28 -3.41
N LEU A 148 -3.67 11.13 -4.49
CA LEU A 148 -3.88 12.17 -5.51
C LEU A 148 -5.36 12.50 -5.63
N GLU A 149 -5.67 13.80 -5.63
CA GLU A 149 -6.99 14.35 -5.90
C GLU A 149 -6.88 15.38 -7.03
N GLY A 150 -7.57 15.14 -8.15
CA GLY A 150 -7.45 16.00 -9.33
C GLY A 150 -6.03 16.13 -9.89
N GLY A 151 -5.18 15.10 -9.71
CA GLY A 151 -3.77 15.08 -10.12
C GLY A 151 -2.80 15.78 -9.15
N ASN A 152 -3.31 16.37 -8.07
CA ASN A 152 -2.50 16.98 -7.03
C ASN A 152 -2.39 16.05 -5.81
N GLN A 153 -1.27 16.13 -5.11
CA GLN A 153 -1.08 15.36 -3.89
C GLN A 153 -1.96 15.87 -2.74
N THR A 154 -2.58 14.95 -2.02
CA THR A 154 -3.26 15.24 -0.76
C THR A 154 -2.23 15.22 0.38
N GLN A 155 -2.24 16.24 1.24
CA GLN A 155 -1.31 16.36 2.36
C GLN A 155 -2.05 16.73 3.64
N ALA A 156 -1.82 15.95 4.72
CA ALA A 156 -2.43 16.18 6.02
C ALA A 156 -1.80 17.34 6.81
N ASP A 157 -0.59 17.75 6.45
CA ASP A 157 0.19 18.67 7.25
C ASP A 157 0.89 19.73 6.36
N PRO A 158 0.75 21.03 6.70
CA PRO A 158 1.36 22.10 5.91
C PRO A 158 2.89 22.16 5.99
N SER A 159 3.52 21.37 6.85
CA SER A 159 4.98 21.29 6.94
C SER A 159 5.63 20.49 5.80
N TRP A 160 4.84 19.87 4.94
CA TRP A 160 5.33 19.32 3.68
C TRP A 160 5.69 20.46 2.73
N GLU A 161 6.96 20.56 2.37
CA GLU A 161 7.48 21.64 1.49
C GLU A 161 7.37 21.28 0.01
N GLN A 162 7.15 20.01 -0.29
CA GLN A 162 7.03 19.50 -1.66
C GLN A 162 5.68 19.88 -2.25
N SER A 163 5.69 20.57 -3.39
CA SER A 163 4.51 21.13 -4.03
C SER A 163 3.92 20.25 -5.15
N ASP A 164 4.62 19.20 -5.54
CA ASP A 164 4.19 18.29 -6.60
C ASP A 164 4.51 16.82 -6.26
N PRO A 165 3.77 15.86 -6.84
CA PRO A 165 3.91 14.42 -6.57
C PRO A 165 5.33 13.87 -6.78
N PHE A 166 6.03 14.33 -7.80
CA PHE A 166 7.38 13.83 -8.09
C PHE A 166 8.38 14.28 -7.04
N SER A 167 8.38 15.57 -6.70
CA SER A 167 9.25 16.12 -5.66
C SER A 167 8.99 15.48 -4.29
N LEU A 168 7.73 15.16 -3.98
CA LEU A 168 7.39 14.47 -2.75
C LEU A 168 7.97 13.04 -2.72
N LEU A 169 7.75 12.23 -3.75
CA LEU A 169 8.30 10.86 -3.77
C LEU A 169 9.83 10.86 -3.89
N GLN A 170 10.43 11.83 -4.56
CA GLN A 170 11.89 11.98 -4.55
C GLN A 170 12.41 12.21 -3.13
N PHE A 171 11.78 13.11 -2.38
CA PHE A 171 12.12 13.35 -0.98
C PHE A 171 11.93 12.08 -0.12
N VAL A 172 10.83 11.34 -0.28
CA VAL A 172 10.58 10.07 0.42
C VAL A 172 11.67 9.05 0.09
N ARG A 173 12.09 8.98 -1.18
CA ARG A 173 13.19 8.14 -1.63
C ARG A 173 14.54 8.53 -0.99
N GLU A 174 14.82 9.82 -0.85
CA GLU A 174 16.01 10.35 -0.18
C GLU A 174 16.03 10.01 1.32
N VAL A 175 14.87 9.90 1.97
CA VAL A 175 14.76 9.41 3.36
C VAL A 175 15.14 7.93 3.45
N GLY A 176 14.92 7.15 2.38
CA GLY A 176 15.30 5.74 2.27
C GLY A 176 14.17 4.80 1.90
N ILE A 177 12.92 5.27 1.84
CA ILE A 177 11.75 4.46 1.46
C ILE A 177 11.73 4.32 -0.07
N ASP A 178 11.59 3.09 -0.58
CA ASP A 178 11.62 2.78 -2.01
C ASP A 178 10.41 1.93 -2.48
N HIS A 179 9.42 1.77 -1.63
CA HIS A 179 8.14 1.15 -1.94
C HIS A 179 7.05 2.21 -1.90
N PHE A 180 6.35 2.39 -3.02
CA PHE A 180 5.35 3.43 -3.19
C PHE A 180 4.01 2.83 -3.61
N VAL A 181 2.93 3.42 -3.11
CA VAL A 181 1.59 3.26 -3.66
C VAL A 181 1.15 4.62 -4.21
N VAL A 182 0.63 4.64 -5.43
CA VAL A 182 0.00 5.81 -6.04
C VAL A 182 -1.49 5.55 -6.07
N SER A 183 -2.24 6.34 -5.31
CA SER A 183 -3.68 6.18 -5.11
C SER A 183 -4.44 7.39 -5.66
N PRO A 184 -4.94 7.34 -6.91
CA PRO A 184 -5.82 8.36 -7.47
C PRO A 184 -7.24 8.18 -6.91
N ARG A 185 -7.77 9.18 -6.19
CA ARG A 185 -9.08 9.08 -5.51
C ARG A 185 -10.29 9.09 -6.43
N GLU A 186 -10.21 9.75 -7.59
CA GLU A 186 -11.41 10.10 -8.38
C GLU A 186 -11.32 9.73 -9.85
N SER A 187 -10.20 9.19 -10.34
CA SER A 187 -9.98 9.00 -11.77
C SER A 187 -9.08 7.82 -12.09
N ASP A 188 -9.07 7.43 -13.37
CA ASP A 188 -8.02 6.59 -13.90
C ASP A 188 -6.64 7.21 -13.60
N PRO A 189 -5.62 6.38 -13.29
CA PRO A 189 -4.28 6.86 -13.04
C PRO A 189 -3.71 7.67 -14.22
N ASP A 190 -3.06 8.81 -13.93
CA ASP A 190 -2.20 9.45 -14.93
C ASP A 190 -0.96 8.57 -15.17
N TRP A 191 -1.00 7.79 -16.24
CA TRP A 191 0.06 6.84 -16.57
C TRP A 191 1.40 7.49 -16.91
N THR A 192 1.39 8.75 -17.36
CA THR A 192 2.61 9.53 -17.56
C THR A 192 3.26 9.86 -16.22
N LEU A 193 2.46 10.27 -15.26
CA LEU A 193 2.92 10.50 -13.89
C LEU A 193 3.41 9.18 -13.26
N VAL A 194 2.63 8.11 -13.33
CA VAL A 194 3.02 6.78 -12.83
C VAL A 194 4.37 6.33 -13.40
N HIS A 195 4.58 6.50 -14.72
CA HIS A 195 5.85 6.16 -15.36
C HIS A 195 7.03 6.94 -14.76
N ARG A 196 6.86 8.24 -14.54
CA ARG A 196 7.88 9.09 -13.91
C ARG A 196 8.17 8.68 -12.47
N LEU A 197 7.12 8.39 -11.69
CA LEU A 197 7.24 8.00 -10.29
C LEU A 197 7.88 6.62 -10.14
N SER A 198 7.58 5.69 -11.05
CA SER A 198 8.17 4.33 -11.06
C SER A 198 9.68 4.32 -11.28
N ALA A 199 10.25 5.40 -11.80
CA ALA A 199 11.71 5.55 -11.90
C ALA A 199 12.38 5.81 -10.54
N LEU A 200 11.62 6.24 -9.52
CA LEU A 200 12.13 6.52 -8.17
C LEU A 200 12.19 5.28 -7.27
N GLY A 201 11.36 4.25 -7.53
CA GLY A 201 11.29 3.06 -6.71
C GLY A 201 10.24 2.06 -7.16
N ARG A 202 10.01 1.04 -6.36
CA ARG A 202 8.97 0.05 -6.61
C ARG A 202 7.60 0.68 -6.39
N THR A 203 6.82 0.82 -7.44
CA THR A 203 5.55 1.54 -7.43
C THR A 203 4.39 0.60 -7.72
N TRP A 204 3.40 0.57 -6.85
CA TRP A 204 2.09 -0.02 -7.08
C TRP A 204 1.08 1.09 -7.32
N VAL A 205 0.09 0.79 -8.14
CA VAL A 205 -0.98 1.74 -8.48
C VAL A 205 -2.28 1.19 -7.92
N ASP A 206 -3.00 2.00 -7.16
CA ASP A 206 -4.35 1.66 -6.70
C ASP A 206 -5.37 1.96 -7.79
N GLY A 207 -6.33 1.04 -7.97
CA GLY A 207 -7.38 1.19 -8.99
C GLY A 207 -8.20 -0.07 -9.22
N THR A 208 -8.96 -0.05 -10.30
CA THR A 208 -9.74 -1.20 -10.74
C THR A 208 -8.93 -2.00 -11.75
N PHE A 209 -8.20 -3.01 -11.30
CA PHE A 209 -7.31 -3.81 -12.15
C PHE A 209 -7.74 -5.26 -12.24
N THR A 210 -7.50 -5.82 -13.43
CA THR A 210 -7.66 -7.23 -13.76
C THR A 210 -6.35 -7.77 -14.35
N ALA A 211 -6.28 -9.06 -14.59
CA ALA A 211 -5.14 -9.66 -15.29
C ALA A 211 -4.89 -9.06 -16.69
N ALA A 212 -5.92 -8.51 -17.34
CA ALA A 212 -5.81 -7.87 -18.65
C ALA A 212 -5.02 -6.55 -18.61
N ASP A 213 -4.89 -5.92 -17.44
CA ASP A 213 -4.17 -4.64 -17.26
C ASP A 213 -2.66 -4.82 -17.07
N ALA A 214 -2.19 -6.06 -16.90
CA ALA A 214 -0.77 -6.35 -16.69
C ALA A 214 0.16 -5.73 -17.76
N PRO A 215 -0.18 -5.70 -19.07
CA PRO A 215 0.65 -5.02 -20.08
C PRO A 215 0.73 -3.50 -19.85
N ARG A 216 -0.36 -2.85 -19.40
CA ARG A 216 -0.41 -1.42 -19.14
C ARG A 216 0.42 -1.06 -17.89
N LEU A 217 0.30 -1.85 -16.82
CA LEU A 217 1.15 -1.73 -15.63
C LEU A 217 2.62 -1.89 -15.98
N ALA A 218 2.98 -2.92 -16.76
CA ALA A 218 4.35 -3.14 -17.20
C ALA A 218 4.90 -1.97 -18.03
N ALA A 219 4.10 -1.44 -18.97
CA ALA A 219 4.50 -0.32 -19.83
C ALA A 219 4.73 0.97 -19.02
N SER A 220 4.00 1.17 -17.94
CA SER A 220 4.22 2.30 -17.01
C SER A 220 5.43 2.14 -16.10
N GLY A 221 6.07 0.96 -16.06
CA GLY A 221 7.15 0.64 -15.14
C GLY A 221 6.68 0.33 -13.71
N ALA A 222 5.36 0.25 -13.49
CA ALA A 222 4.80 -0.12 -12.19
C ALA A 222 5.17 -1.56 -11.80
N SER A 223 5.41 -1.80 -10.54
CA SER A 223 5.66 -3.12 -9.96
C SER A 223 4.39 -3.95 -9.85
N GLY A 224 3.22 -3.30 -9.81
CA GLY A 224 1.92 -3.96 -9.76
C GLY A 224 0.74 -3.00 -9.67
N GLY A 225 -0.46 -3.59 -9.56
CA GLY A 225 -1.70 -2.91 -9.28
C GLY A 225 -2.32 -3.40 -7.98
N ILE A 226 -2.94 -2.51 -7.23
CA ILE A 226 -3.77 -2.81 -6.07
C ILE A 226 -5.22 -2.70 -6.51
N PHE A 227 -6.07 -3.68 -6.18
CA PHE A 227 -7.47 -3.70 -6.59
C PHE A 227 -8.40 -4.13 -5.48
N HIS A 228 -9.59 -3.55 -5.41
CA HIS A 228 -10.60 -3.93 -4.41
C HIS A 228 -11.19 -5.31 -4.69
N ILE A 229 -11.41 -6.09 -3.62
CA ILE A 229 -11.85 -7.50 -3.69
C ILE A 229 -13.36 -7.69 -3.91
N ASP A 230 -14.13 -6.65 -4.15
CA ASP A 230 -15.59 -6.71 -4.26
C ASP A 230 -16.08 -7.68 -5.36
N GLU A 231 -15.34 -7.83 -6.46
CA GLU A 231 -15.65 -8.83 -7.49
C GLU A 231 -15.33 -10.26 -7.03
N ILE A 232 -14.24 -10.44 -6.27
CA ILE A 232 -13.90 -11.76 -5.69
C ILE A 232 -14.98 -12.17 -4.70
N LEU A 233 -15.40 -11.27 -3.81
CA LEU A 233 -16.44 -11.55 -2.80
C LEU A 233 -17.77 -11.97 -3.43
N ARG A 234 -18.16 -11.37 -4.57
CA ARG A 234 -19.38 -11.77 -5.28
C ARG A 234 -19.37 -13.22 -5.78
N ASN A 235 -18.18 -13.75 -6.03
CA ASN A 235 -17.97 -15.11 -6.54
C ASN A 235 -17.49 -16.10 -5.47
N MET A 236 -17.26 -15.63 -4.25
CA MET A 236 -16.83 -16.44 -3.14
C MET A 236 -17.99 -17.32 -2.64
N PRO A 237 -17.80 -18.63 -2.44
CA PRO A 237 -18.82 -19.48 -1.86
C PRO A 237 -19.14 -19.02 -0.43
N PRO A 238 -20.38 -19.26 0.05
CA PRO A 238 -20.72 -19.00 1.46
C PRO A 238 -19.79 -19.84 2.37
N SER A 239 -19.49 -19.29 3.54
CA SER A 239 -18.73 -20.02 4.55
C SER A 239 -19.47 -21.31 4.97
N PRO A 240 -18.76 -22.41 5.20
CA PRO A 240 -19.36 -23.71 5.52
C PRO A 240 -20.09 -23.72 6.87
#